data_24c5c7914b1d78b8e06fb089d33a293c
#
_entry.id   24c5c7914b1d78b8e06fb089d33a293c
#
_cell.length_a   1.000
_cell.length_b   1.000
_cell.length_c   1.000
_cell.angle_alpha   90.00
_cell.angle_beta   90.00
_cell.angle_gamma   90.00
#
_symmetry.space_group_name_H-M   'P 1'
#
loop_
_entity.id
_entity.type
_entity.pdbx_description
1 polymer ?
#
loop_
_entity_poly.entity_id
_entity_poly.type
_entity_poly.pdbx_seq_one_letter_code
_entity_poly.pdbx_strand_id
1 'polypeptide(L)'
;MEKHNPSSFTVDSSSPAHRSSFAIHDLTPYINWIYFFHAWGFQPRYAAIANIHGCDSCRAIWLTTFPEEERSKASEAMQLYKEANRMLNELDRDFEVKTIFKLCPANADGDNLIIDGITFPLLRQQVKKKENEPFLCLSDFVRPLSSGITDVVGAFASSIDADMLSLIHI
;
A
#
# COMPACT_ATOMS: atom_id res chain seq x y z
N MET A 1 17.64 -24.54 -5.92
CA MET A 1 16.41 -24.05 -5.27
C MET A 1 16.68 -24.00 -3.77
N GLU A 2 17.36 -22.94 -3.31
CA GLU A 2 17.70 -22.75 -1.90
C GLU A 2 16.48 -22.21 -1.18
N LYS A 3 16.02 -22.95 -0.19
CA LYS A 3 14.97 -22.49 0.72
C LYS A 3 15.58 -21.43 1.64
N HIS A 4 15.22 -20.18 1.43
CA HIS A 4 15.49 -19.13 2.40
C HIS A 4 14.73 -19.46 3.70
N ASN A 5 15.52 -19.85 4.70
CA ASN A 5 15.03 -20.03 6.06
C ASN A 5 14.78 -18.63 6.65
N PRO A 6 13.57 -18.29 7.11
CA PRO A 6 13.37 -17.00 7.76
C PRO A 6 14.15 -17.00 9.08
N SER A 7 15.27 -16.29 9.08
CA SER A 7 16.01 -15.99 10.29
C SER A 7 15.05 -15.37 11.32
N SER A 8 15.07 -15.92 12.53
CA SER A 8 14.33 -15.43 13.68
C SER A 8 14.61 -13.93 13.87
N PHE A 9 13.61 -13.10 13.56
CA PHE A 9 13.70 -11.66 13.74
C PHE A 9 13.55 -11.38 15.24
N THR A 10 14.63 -11.17 15.94
CA THR A 10 14.61 -10.65 17.30
C THR A 10 14.42 -9.13 17.22
N VAL A 11 13.24 -8.66 17.58
CA VAL A 11 12.97 -7.23 17.68
C VAL A 11 13.58 -6.70 18.96
N ASP A 12 14.64 -5.94 18.83
CA ASP A 12 15.17 -5.15 19.93
C ASP A 12 14.31 -3.88 20.10
N SER A 13 13.56 -3.80 21.19
CA SER A 13 12.70 -2.66 21.52
C SER A 13 13.46 -1.36 21.72
N SER A 14 14.79 -1.43 21.91
CA SER A 14 15.68 -0.26 22.01
C SER A 14 16.10 0.29 20.64
N SER A 15 15.78 -0.38 19.55
CA SER A 15 16.16 0.05 18.21
C SER A 15 15.55 1.42 17.87
N PRO A 16 16.36 2.38 17.41
CA PRO A 16 15.85 3.68 17.00
C PRO A 16 14.91 3.52 15.81
N ALA A 17 13.96 4.45 15.67
CA ALA A 17 13.12 4.49 14.48
C ALA A 17 13.98 4.68 13.23
N HIS A 18 13.74 3.86 12.21
CA HIS A 18 14.43 3.98 10.93
C HIS A 18 13.81 5.12 10.11
N ARG A 19 14.66 6.00 9.61
CA ARG A 19 14.27 7.08 8.69
C ARG A 19 14.80 6.74 7.30
N SER A 20 13.93 6.84 6.30
CA SER A 20 14.29 6.60 4.92
C SER A 20 13.66 7.65 4.04
N SER A 21 14.37 8.03 2.97
CA SER A 21 13.89 8.84 1.87
C SER A 21 13.91 7.97 0.63
N PHE A 22 12.83 7.99 -0.14
CA PHE A 22 12.66 7.20 -1.34
C PHE A 22 12.41 8.15 -2.51
N ALA A 23 13.10 7.91 -3.61
CA ALA A 23 12.73 8.49 -4.89
C ALA A 23 11.38 7.92 -5.35
N ILE A 24 10.62 8.67 -6.12
CA ILE A 24 9.29 8.22 -6.58
C ILE A 24 9.41 6.94 -7.41
N HIS A 25 10.47 6.82 -8.25
CA HIS A 25 10.69 5.63 -9.06
C HIS A 25 10.94 4.35 -8.24
N ASP A 26 11.49 4.44 -7.03
CA ASP A 26 11.68 3.30 -6.13
C ASP A 26 10.34 2.71 -5.69
N LEU A 27 9.29 3.53 -5.68
CA LEU A 27 7.95 3.16 -5.23
C LEU A 27 7.07 2.64 -6.36
N THR A 28 7.39 2.95 -7.62
CA THR A 28 6.56 2.58 -8.78
C THR A 28 6.29 1.07 -8.92
N PRO A 29 7.22 0.14 -8.60
CA PRO A 29 6.96 -1.29 -8.63
C PRO A 29 5.89 -1.75 -7.61
N TYR A 30 5.63 -0.95 -6.57
CA TYR A 30 4.68 -1.26 -5.50
C TYR A 30 3.31 -0.61 -5.71
N ILE A 31 3.13 0.17 -6.78
CA ILE A 31 1.84 0.78 -7.10
C ILE A 31 0.82 -0.31 -7.43
N ASN A 32 -0.31 -0.32 -6.72
CA ASN A 32 -1.43 -1.18 -7.06
C ASN A 32 -2.26 -0.53 -8.17
N TRP A 33 -1.91 -0.84 -9.41
CA TRP A 33 -2.56 -0.31 -10.60
C TRP A 33 -4.03 -0.66 -10.69
N ILE A 34 -4.50 -1.73 -10.05
CA ILE A 34 -5.93 -2.09 -10.03
C ILE A 34 -6.73 -0.99 -9.33
N TYR A 35 -6.27 -0.50 -8.17
CA TYR A 35 -6.95 0.60 -7.46
C TYR A 35 -6.88 1.91 -8.22
N PHE A 36 -5.74 2.20 -8.86
CA PHE A 36 -5.61 3.38 -9.72
C PHE A 36 -6.67 3.35 -10.82
N PHE A 37 -6.74 2.29 -11.61
CA PHE A 37 -7.71 2.15 -12.70
C PHE A 37 -9.16 2.19 -12.20
N HIS A 38 -9.43 1.56 -11.05
CA HIS A 38 -10.76 1.59 -10.44
C HIS A 38 -11.17 3.03 -10.07
N ALA A 39 -10.27 3.84 -9.52
CA ALA A 39 -10.54 5.24 -9.18
C ALA A 39 -10.91 6.09 -10.42
N TRP A 40 -10.39 5.72 -11.61
CA TRP A 40 -10.71 6.33 -12.90
C TRP A 40 -11.88 5.65 -13.64
N GLY A 41 -12.63 4.78 -12.97
CA GLY A 41 -13.81 4.11 -13.52
C GLY A 41 -13.52 2.99 -14.53
N PHE A 42 -12.31 2.46 -14.53
CA PHE A 42 -11.93 1.32 -15.35
C PHE A 42 -12.09 -0.01 -14.60
N GLN A 43 -12.40 -1.07 -15.34
CA GLN A 43 -12.44 -2.41 -14.77
C GLN A 43 -11.01 -2.91 -14.46
N PRO A 44 -10.84 -3.82 -13.45
CA PRO A 44 -9.54 -4.32 -13.01
C PRO A 44 -8.68 -4.93 -14.12
N ARG A 45 -9.29 -5.54 -15.13
CA ARG A 45 -8.59 -6.19 -16.26
C ARG A 45 -7.72 -5.22 -17.07
N TYR A 46 -8.06 -3.93 -17.13
CA TYR A 46 -7.24 -2.92 -17.84
C TYR A 46 -5.92 -2.63 -17.12
N ALA A 47 -5.81 -2.93 -15.82
CA ALA A 47 -4.57 -2.78 -15.08
C ALA A 47 -3.45 -3.71 -15.58
N ALA A 48 -3.79 -4.76 -16.36
CA ALA A 48 -2.81 -5.65 -16.98
C ALA A 48 -1.81 -4.92 -17.90
N ILE A 49 -2.15 -3.71 -18.39
CA ILE A 49 -1.24 -2.86 -19.18
C ILE A 49 0.06 -2.55 -18.40
N ALA A 50 0.01 -2.47 -17.08
CA ALA A 50 1.17 -2.21 -16.24
C ALA A 50 2.23 -3.32 -16.31
N ASN A 51 1.83 -4.52 -16.70
CA ASN A 51 2.72 -5.69 -16.83
C ASN A 51 3.21 -5.89 -18.26
N ILE A 52 2.79 -5.03 -19.21
CA ILE A 52 3.17 -5.15 -20.61
C ILE A 52 4.45 -4.37 -20.86
N HIS A 53 5.36 -5.01 -21.59
CA HIS A 53 6.57 -4.31 -22.03
C HIS A 53 6.24 -3.06 -22.81
N GLY A 54 6.95 -1.97 -22.53
CA GLY A 54 6.62 -0.61 -23.01
C GLY A 54 6.78 -0.36 -24.52
N CYS A 55 7.13 -1.38 -25.33
CA CYS A 55 7.26 -1.21 -26.78
C CYS A 55 5.89 -1.15 -27.49
N ASP A 56 5.86 -0.47 -28.64
CA ASP A 56 4.62 -0.28 -29.39
C ASP A 56 4.01 -1.58 -29.89
N SER A 57 4.84 -2.56 -30.26
CA SER A 57 4.37 -3.89 -30.69
C SER A 57 3.65 -4.63 -29.57
N CYS A 58 4.21 -4.63 -28.34
CA CYS A 58 3.59 -5.29 -27.20
C CYS A 58 2.25 -4.61 -26.84
N ARG A 59 2.20 -3.28 -26.89
CA ARG A 59 0.99 -2.50 -26.67
C ARG A 59 -0.09 -2.79 -27.71
N ALA A 60 0.30 -2.88 -29.00
CA ALA A 60 -0.61 -3.23 -30.09
C ALA A 60 -1.19 -4.64 -29.89
N ILE A 61 -0.34 -5.63 -29.53
CA ILE A 61 -0.78 -6.99 -29.23
C ILE A 61 -1.76 -6.98 -28.04
N TRP A 62 -1.45 -6.24 -26.97
CA TRP A 62 -2.34 -6.16 -25.83
C TRP A 62 -3.73 -5.62 -26.20
N LEU A 63 -3.82 -4.61 -27.07
CA LEU A 63 -5.08 -4.09 -27.55
C LEU A 63 -5.90 -5.16 -28.33
N THR A 64 -5.24 -6.05 -29.06
CA THR A 64 -5.93 -7.12 -29.79
C THR A 64 -6.49 -8.22 -28.90
N THR A 65 -6.10 -8.29 -27.62
CA THR A 65 -6.69 -9.23 -26.67
C THR A 65 -8.12 -8.86 -26.25
N PHE A 66 -8.55 -7.63 -26.56
CA PHE A 66 -9.91 -7.16 -26.27
C PHE A 66 -10.82 -7.31 -27.49
N PRO A 67 -12.13 -7.60 -27.28
CA PRO A 67 -13.13 -7.52 -28.32
C PRO A 67 -13.13 -6.15 -29.00
N GLU A 68 -13.55 -6.08 -30.24
CA GLU A 68 -13.47 -4.85 -31.05
C GLU A 68 -14.19 -3.68 -30.38
N GLU A 69 -15.38 -3.93 -29.84
CA GLU A 69 -16.20 -2.94 -29.10
C GLU A 69 -15.54 -2.39 -27.84
N GLU A 70 -14.56 -3.11 -27.27
CA GLU A 70 -13.86 -2.70 -26.06
C GLU A 70 -12.48 -2.07 -26.32
N ARG A 71 -11.96 -2.17 -27.53
CA ARG A 71 -10.61 -1.66 -27.88
C ARG A 71 -10.47 -0.17 -27.67
N SER A 72 -11.52 0.60 -27.89
CA SER A 72 -11.52 2.04 -27.59
C SER A 72 -11.25 2.27 -26.10
N LYS A 73 -11.96 1.55 -25.22
CA LYS A 73 -11.79 1.66 -23.77
C LYS A 73 -10.43 1.16 -23.31
N ALA A 74 -9.91 0.10 -23.93
CA ALA A 74 -8.56 -0.38 -23.67
C ALA A 74 -7.49 0.65 -24.10
N SER A 75 -7.71 1.33 -25.22
CA SER A 75 -6.82 2.41 -25.68
C SER A 75 -6.82 3.60 -24.72
N GLU A 76 -7.97 4.00 -24.20
CA GLU A 76 -8.09 5.05 -23.17
C GLU A 76 -7.32 4.64 -21.89
N ALA A 77 -7.48 3.39 -21.45
CA ALA A 77 -6.76 2.88 -20.29
C ALA A 77 -5.23 2.89 -20.52
N MET A 78 -4.78 2.50 -21.71
CA MET A 78 -3.36 2.57 -22.06
C MET A 78 -2.86 4.01 -22.07
N GLN A 79 -3.64 4.97 -22.57
CA GLN A 79 -3.27 6.38 -22.53
C GLN A 79 -3.19 6.90 -21.10
N LEU A 80 -4.16 6.57 -20.25
CA LEU A 80 -4.16 6.92 -18.84
C LEU A 80 -2.90 6.38 -18.12
N TYR A 81 -2.50 5.14 -18.42
CA TYR A 81 -1.28 4.54 -17.88
C TYR A 81 -0.02 5.29 -18.33
N LYS A 82 0.05 5.69 -19.61
CA LYS A 82 1.17 6.49 -20.13
C LYS A 82 1.27 7.84 -19.41
N GLU A 83 0.15 8.53 -19.24
CA GLU A 83 0.10 9.82 -18.55
C GLU A 83 0.50 9.69 -17.08
N ALA A 84 0.02 8.65 -16.39
CA ALA A 84 0.41 8.39 -15.01
C ALA A 84 1.93 8.17 -14.88
N ASN A 85 2.54 7.38 -15.78
CA ASN A 85 4.00 7.17 -15.77
C ASN A 85 4.77 8.46 -16.12
N ARG A 86 4.27 9.28 -17.04
CA ARG A 86 4.86 10.59 -17.35
C ARG A 86 4.87 11.47 -16.10
N MET A 87 3.74 11.55 -15.40
CA MET A 87 3.61 12.32 -14.16
C MET A 87 4.55 11.80 -13.07
N LEU A 88 4.62 10.47 -12.87
CA LEU A 88 5.55 9.87 -11.91
C LEU A 88 7.00 10.26 -12.21
N ASN A 89 7.42 10.25 -13.47
CA ASN A 89 8.76 10.67 -13.89
C ASN A 89 9.02 12.18 -13.70
N GLU A 90 8.00 13.01 -13.81
CA GLU A 90 8.10 14.43 -13.52
C GLU A 90 8.23 14.68 -12.02
N LEU A 91 7.42 14.01 -11.21
CA LEU A 91 7.48 14.09 -9.76
C LEU A 91 8.81 13.58 -9.21
N ASP A 92 9.39 12.53 -9.80
CA ASP A 92 10.66 11.92 -9.37
C ASP A 92 11.85 12.88 -9.43
N ARG A 93 11.77 13.91 -10.26
CA ARG A 93 12.86 14.90 -10.40
C ARG A 93 12.91 15.91 -9.26
N ASP A 94 11.76 16.21 -8.67
CA ASP A 94 11.60 17.37 -7.79
C ASP A 94 11.16 16.98 -6.37
N PHE A 95 10.73 15.73 -6.16
CA PHE A 95 10.11 15.31 -4.89
C PHE A 95 10.63 13.99 -4.37
N GLU A 96 10.58 13.85 -3.05
CA GLU A 96 10.92 12.64 -2.32
C GLU A 96 9.78 12.24 -1.38
N VAL A 97 9.62 10.94 -1.14
CA VAL A 97 8.77 10.41 -0.07
C VAL A 97 9.63 10.14 1.15
N LYS A 98 9.34 10.81 2.25
CA LYS A 98 10.03 10.61 3.53
C LYS A 98 9.21 9.70 4.42
N THR A 99 9.83 8.65 4.93
CA THR A 99 9.17 7.68 5.81
C THR A 99 10.02 7.43 7.05
N ILE A 100 9.33 7.32 8.17
CA ILE A 100 9.89 6.82 9.43
C ILE A 100 9.09 5.56 9.80
N PHE A 101 9.78 4.49 10.19
CA PHE A 101 9.13 3.28 10.65
C PHE A 101 9.88 2.65 11.83
N LYS A 102 9.14 1.93 12.65
CA LYS A 102 9.68 1.19 13.81
C LYS A 102 8.86 -0.09 14.01
N LEU A 103 9.54 -1.17 14.36
CA LEU A 103 8.89 -2.35 14.93
C LEU A 103 8.83 -2.17 16.45
N CYS A 104 7.63 -2.21 17.01
CA CYS A 104 7.38 -1.92 18.42
C CYS A 104 6.81 -3.15 19.12
N PRO A 105 7.25 -3.43 20.39
CA PRO A 105 6.56 -4.40 21.22
C PRO A 105 5.13 -3.95 21.47
N ALA A 106 4.18 -4.88 21.36
CA ALA A 106 2.77 -4.56 21.52
C ALA A 106 1.98 -5.70 22.17
N ASN A 107 0.90 -5.34 22.86
CA ASN A 107 -0.12 -6.28 23.33
C ASN A 107 -1.50 -5.62 23.27
N ALA A 108 -2.53 -6.43 23.16
CA ALA A 108 -3.92 -6.00 23.26
C ALA A 108 -4.43 -6.06 24.70
N ASP A 109 -5.20 -5.05 25.13
CA ASP A 109 -5.95 -5.05 26.38
C ASP A 109 -7.39 -4.61 26.11
N GLY A 110 -8.27 -5.57 25.93
CA GLY A 110 -9.62 -5.34 25.41
C GLY A 110 -9.58 -4.67 24.02
N ASP A 111 -10.24 -3.52 23.90
CA ASP A 111 -10.24 -2.73 22.67
C ASP A 111 -9.06 -1.74 22.58
N ASN A 112 -8.12 -1.79 23.54
CA ASN A 112 -6.92 -0.98 23.49
C ASN A 112 -5.76 -1.77 22.87
N LEU A 113 -4.86 -1.04 22.21
CA LEU A 113 -3.58 -1.54 21.75
C LEU A 113 -2.46 -0.81 22.50
N ILE A 114 -1.65 -1.57 23.22
CA ILE A 114 -0.49 -1.04 23.95
C ILE A 114 0.72 -1.22 23.04
N ILE A 115 1.31 -0.13 22.57
CA ILE A 115 2.49 -0.13 21.70
C ILE A 115 3.61 0.63 22.39
N ASP A 116 4.73 -0.04 22.63
CA ASP A 116 5.91 0.55 23.30
C ASP A 116 5.56 1.26 24.62
N GLY A 117 4.62 0.68 25.38
CA GLY A 117 4.11 1.22 26.65
C GLY A 117 3.07 2.33 26.53
N ILE A 118 2.72 2.77 25.31
CA ILE A 118 1.69 3.79 25.07
C ILE A 118 0.37 3.10 24.72
N THR A 119 -0.71 3.48 25.38
CA THR A 119 -2.05 2.93 25.12
C THR A 119 -2.76 3.72 24.05
N PHE A 120 -3.18 3.01 23.00
CA PHE A 120 -4.01 3.51 21.91
C PHE A 120 -5.41 2.92 22.03
N PRO A 121 -6.43 3.71 22.42
CA PRO A 121 -7.81 3.27 22.41
C PRO A 121 -8.28 3.10 20.96
N LEU A 122 -8.85 1.95 20.66
CA LEU A 122 -9.36 1.62 19.33
C LEU A 122 -10.89 1.52 19.36
N LEU A 123 -11.50 1.76 18.21
CA LEU A 123 -12.93 1.63 18.05
C LEU A 123 -13.25 0.27 17.40
N ARG A 124 -14.02 -0.56 18.15
CA ARG A 124 -14.59 -1.80 17.61
C ARG A 124 -15.63 -1.48 16.54
N GLN A 125 -15.76 -2.32 15.52
CA GLN A 125 -16.74 -2.14 14.45
C GLN A 125 -18.15 -1.88 15.01
N GLN A 126 -18.83 -0.88 14.44
CA GLN A 126 -20.17 -0.44 14.86
C GLN A 126 -21.25 -0.72 13.79
N VAL A 127 -20.84 -1.22 12.62
CA VAL A 127 -21.76 -1.47 11.49
C VAL A 127 -22.68 -2.65 11.83
N LYS A 128 -23.97 -2.51 11.54
CA LYS A 128 -24.94 -3.61 11.71
C LYS A 128 -24.48 -4.84 10.91
N LYS A 129 -24.36 -5.98 11.59
CA LYS A 129 -23.94 -7.26 11.05
C LYS A 129 -25.07 -8.29 11.09
N LYS A 130 -24.87 -9.41 10.40
CA LYS A 130 -25.76 -10.58 10.50
C LYS A 130 -25.60 -11.20 11.88
N GLU A 131 -26.61 -11.96 12.27
CA GLU A 131 -26.57 -12.74 13.51
C GLU A 131 -25.36 -13.68 13.51
N ASN A 132 -24.58 -13.70 14.59
CA ASN A 132 -23.35 -14.47 14.77
C ASN A 132 -22.09 -13.97 14.03
N GLU A 133 -22.10 -12.80 13.41
CA GLU A 133 -20.88 -12.18 12.92
C GLU A 133 -20.22 -11.32 14.01
N PRO A 134 -18.93 -11.55 14.38
CA PRO A 134 -18.27 -10.79 15.43
C PRO A 134 -17.98 -9.35 14.97
N PHE A 135 -18.10 -8.41 15.90
CA PHE A 135 -17.59 -7.05 15.70
C PHE A 135 -16.08 -7.07 15.91
N LEU A 136 -15.31 -6.78 14.87
CA LEU A 136 -13.86 -6.81 14.90
C LEU A 136 -13.26 -5.48 15.38
N CYS A 137 -12.15 -5.58 16.10
CA CYS A 137 -11.28 -4.49 16.45
C CYS A 137 -9.85 -4.82 15.97
N LEU A 138 -9.01 -3.82 15.72
CA LEU A 138 -7.61 -4.08 15.36
C LEU A 138 -6.86 -4.78 16.51
N SER A 139 -7.26 -4.56 17.76
CA SER A 139 -6.70 -5.26 18.92
C SER A 139 -6.89 -6.78 18.88
N ASP A 140 -7.93 -7.28 18.20
CA ASP A 140 -8.20 -8.74 18.09
C ASP A 140 -7.10 -9.48 17.32
N PHE A 141 -6.27 -8.77 16.54
CA PHE A 141 -5.18 -9.34 15.74
C PHE A 141 -3.81 -9.27 16.43
N VAL A 142 -3.75 -8.76 17.65
CA VAL A 142 -2.53 -8.66 18.46
C VAL A 142 -2.72 -9.50 19.72
N ARG A 143 -1.64 -10.16 20.17
CA ARG A 143 -1.70 -11.01 21.35
C ARG A 143 -2.21 -10.25 22.57
N PRO A 144 -3.15 -10.83 23.35
CA PRO A 144 -3.63 -10.19 24.56
C PRO A 144 -2.52 -10.10 25.63
N LEU A 145 -2.53 -9.03 26.40
CA LEU A 145 -1.60 -8.81 27.50
C LEU A 145 -1.64 -9.98 28.52
N SER A 146 -2.83 -10.55 28.74
CA SER A 146 -3.04 -11.70 29.61
C SER A 146 -2.31 -12.98 29.18
N SER A 147 -1.82 -13.07 27.96
CA SER A 147 -1.02 -14.21 27.47
C SER A 147 0.38 -14.26 28.09
N GLY A 148 0.87 -13.15 28.66
CA GLY A 148 2.25 -13.01 29.12
C GLY A 148 3.31 -13.05 28.02
N ILE A 149 2.90 -13.04 26.72
CA ILE A 149 3.79 -13.09 25.56
C ILE A 149 3.66 -11.76 24.82
N THR A 150 4.79 -11.07 24.62
CA THR A 150 4.83 -9.84 23.83
C THR A 150 4.70 -10.16 22.34
N ASP A 151 3.89 -9.40 21.66
CA ASP A 151 3.76 -9.38 20.20
C ASP A 151 4.50 -8.18 19.60
N VAL A 152 4.52 -8.06 18.28
CA VAL A 152 5.22 -6.99 17.57
C VAL A 152 4.29 -6.36 16.54
N VAL A 153 4.25 -5.03 16.55
CA VAL A 153 3.49 -4.21 15.59
C VAL A 153 4.44 -3.28 14.86
N GLY A 154 4.30 -3.19 13.54
CA GLY A 154 4.96 -2.19 12.73
C GLY A 154 4.19 -0.88 12.77
N ALA A 155 4.87 0.19 13.22
CA ALA A 155 4.35 1.56 13.16
C ALA A 155 5.13 2.35 12.10
N PHE A 156 4.45 3.14 11.29
CA PHE A 156 5.10 4.01 10.30
C PHE A 156 4.35 5.32 10.12
N ALA A 157 5.08 6.33 9.67
CA ALA A 157 4.53 7.59 9.20
C ALA A 157 5.27 8.03 7.94
N SER A 158 4.53 8.42 6.92
CA SER A 158 5.09 8.91 5.66
C SER A 158 4.59 10.31 5.37
N SER A 159 5.42 11.12 4.76
CA SER A 159 5.09 12.47 4.30
C SER A 159 5.62 12.70 2.90
N ILE A 160 4.95 13.56 2.17
CA ILE A 160 5.35 14.12 0.89
C ILE A 160 5.44 15.64 1.05
N ASP A 161 6.22 16.29 0.19
CA ASP A 161 6.33 17.74 0.20
C ASP A 161 4.98 18.40 -0.13
N ALA A 162 4.66 19.49 0.57
CA ALA A 162 3.38 20.20 0.41
C ALA A 162 3.20 20.74 -1.02
N ASP A 163 4.30 21.13 -1.67
CA ASP A 163 4.29 21.65 -3.05
C ASP A 163 3.90 20.57 -4.07
N MET A 164 4.15 19.28 -3.77
CA MET A 164 3.68 18.17 -4.58
C MET A 164 2.15 18.10 -4.63
N LEU A 165 1.47 18.43 -3.54
CA LEU A 165 0.01 18.42 -3.48
C LEU A 165 -0.60 19.51 -4.37
N SER A 166 0.08 20.64 -4.56
CA SER A 166 -0.41 21.72 -5.41
C SER A 166 -0.37 21.38 -6.91
N LEU A 167 0.50 20.45 -7.32
CA LEU A 167 0.60 19.97 -8.70
C LEU A 167 -0.47 18.92 -9.04
N ILE A 168 -1.06 18.26 -8.05
CA ILE A 168 -2.06 17.21 -8.23
C ILE A 168 -3.48 17.80 -8.34
N HIS A 169 -3.66 19.07 -7.98
CA HIS A 169 -4.94 19.79 -8.03
C HIS A 169 -5.15 20.57 -9.34
N ILE A 170 -4.73 19.99 -10.47
CA ILE A 170 -5.09 20.53 -11.79
C ILE A 170 -6.26 19.74 -12.37
#